data_dcf68884b4912ebb5a1560d0335539a8
#
_entry.id   dcf68884b4912ebb5a1560d0335539a8
#
_cell.length_a   1.000
_cell.length_b   1.000
_cell.length_c   1.000
_cell.angle_alpha   90.00
_cell.angle_beta   90.00
_cell.angle_gamma   90.00
#
_symmetry.space_group_name_H-M   'P 1'
#
loop_
_entity.id
_entity.type
_entity.pdbx_description
1 polymer ?
#
loop_
_entity_poly.entity_id
_entity_poly.type
_entity_poly.pdbx_seq_one_letter_code
_entity_poly.pdbx_strand_id
1 'polypeptide(L)'
;MSEPNEALTTVASDGVHSLHHQLVRRAVSHFFPDATLTIGGPEAARLQRAPAGPQHVQFACAGLHCECRRDHPFSRGERRLLHTVASAISRRVLAFLHPSNDGSPVPAVGGILEDWVVAEFLLSGAFGGDTSEAAGPLCDVIEVLRLVSLTSYENRKVTTGVLLGIDANVGRAHEIVRPETQFVRFSPSLATIKSLPGWCDGLRTVGVVSPAGYLSAVADIQEQAAGAAPLIYPSAERYEAHARATLDDRRIGLALTPNGEIKVFTSGVQTFAFVDGRWRLTDLAEKYGALERLVERRLARRLFTAALNLAEDRHGALFVVLPRGAETHIVSDSDLLAVDRTSHESGAPSKQDLHYLLAGANVLTLPTSVVQSVARIDGAVVVQPTGELLAVGAILKGIGGISGIGGARTTAAVHASQLGTVIKVSEDGVVSLFKDRMAVWHL
;
A
#
# COMPACT_ATOMS: atom_id res chain seq x y z
N MET A 1 28.71 -36.62 -41.09
CA MET A 1 27.47 -35.82 -41.04
C MET A 1 27.00 -35.84 -39.58
N SER A 2 27.54 -34.94 -38.79
CA SER A 2 27.13 -34.71 -37.40
C SER A 2 27.50 -33.26 -37.14
N GLU A 3 26.52 -32.42 -36.85
CA GLU A 3 26.62 -31.13 -36.18
C GLU A 3 25.62 -30.06 -36.67
N PRO A 4 24.28 -30.32 -36.55
CA PRO A 4 23.39 -29.16 -36.45
C PRO A 4 22.73 -29.01 -35.09
N ASN A 5 22.92 -29.99 -34.14
CA ASN A 5 22.14 -30.02 -32.89
C ASN A 5 22.78 -29.20 -31.76
N GLU A 6 24.11 -29.06 -31.70
CA GLU A 6 24.77 -28.30 -30.64
C GLU A 6 24.61 -26.77 -30.82
N ALA A 7 24.67 -26.27 -32.05
CA ALA A 7 24.48 -24.85 -32.32
C ALA A 7 23.06 -24.35 -31.99
N LEU A 8 22.04 -25.15 -32.29
CA LEU A 8 20.64 -24.83 -31.95
C LEU A 8 20.40 -24.88 -30.44
N THR A 9 21.04 -25.79 -29.72
CA THR A 9 20.92 -25.89 -28.25
C THR A 9 21.62 -24.71 -27.57
N THR A 10 22.75 -24.25 -28.09
CA THR A 10 23.49 -23.11 -27.53
C THR A 10 22.76 -21.78 -27.80
N VAL A 11 22.20 -21.54 -28.99
CA VAL A 11 21.42 -20.36 -29.31
C VAL A 11 20.12 -20.32 -28.52
N ALA A 12 19.47 -21.47 -28.30
CA ALA A 12 18.27 -21.55 -27.46
C ALA A 12 18.59 -21.25 -25.99
N SER A 13 19.75 -21.70 -25.46
CA SER A 13 20.16 -21.41 -24.09
C SER A 13 20.47 -19.93 -23.87
N ASP A 14 21.16 -19.27 -24.80
CA ASP A 14 21.48 -17.84 -24.72
C ASP A 14 20.22 -16.97 -24.79
N GLY A 15 19.25 -17.34 -25.63
CA GLY A 15 17.96 -16.66 -25.73
C GLY A 15 17.13 -16.77 -24.44
N VAL A 16 17.09 -17.94 -23.83
CA VAL A 16 16.39 -18.17 -22.57
C VAL A 16 17.05 -17.42 -21.42
N HIS A 17 18.37 -17.41 -21.34
CA HIS A 17 19.11 -16.62 -20.35
C HIS A 17 18.81 -15.13 -20.48
N SER A 18 18.81 -14.59 -21.70
CA SER A 18 18.49 -13.18 -21.96
C SER A 18 17.06 -12.82 -21.53
N LEU A 19 16.08 -13.65 -21.88
CA LEU A 19 14.68 -13.47 -21.47
C LEU A 19 14.54 -13.52 -19.95
N HIS A 20 15.19 -14.48 -19.29
CA HIS A 20 15.16 -14.64 -17.84
C HIS A 20 15.71 -13.38 -17.15
N HIS A 21 16.87 -12.86 -17.58
CA HIS A 21 17.44 -11.61 -17.06
C HIS A 21 16.46 -10.42 -17.23
N GLN A 22 15.79 -10.32 -18.38
CA GLN A 22 14.82 -9.27 -18.64
C GLN A 22 13.60 -9.37 -17.71
N LEU A 23 13.05 -10.58 -17.48
CA LEU A 23 11.93 -10.79 -16.56
C LEU A 23 12.28 -10.39 -15.13
N VAL A 24 13.47 -10.78 -14.64
CA VAL A 24 13.93 -10.41 -13.29
C VAL A 24 14.09 -8.89 -13.18
N ARG A 25 14.75 -8.24 -14.16
CA ARG A 25 14.92 -6.78 -14.17
C ARG A 25 13.58 -6.06 -14.17
N ARG A 26 12.66 -6.48 -15.05
CA ARG A 26 11.33 -5.88 -15.15
C ARG A 26 10.55 -5.98 -13.84
N ALA A 27 10.48 -7.18 -13.24
CA ALA A 27 9.74 -7.40 -12.02
C ALA A 27 10.36 -6.62 -10.84
N VAL A 28 11.68 -6.66 -10.67
CA VAL A 28 12.35 -5.90 -9.60
C VAL A 28 12.15 -4.40 -9.80
N SER A 29 12.32 -3.86 -11.01
CA SER A 29 12.09 -2.43 -11.27
C SER A 29 10.62 -2.01 -11.10
N HIS A 30 9.67 -2.94 -11.27
CA HIS A 30 8.26 -2.66 -11.03
C HIS A 30 7.97 -2.44 -9.54
N PHE A 31 8.42 -3.37 -8.68
CA PHE A 31 8.14 -3.32 -7.25
C PHE A 31 9.12 -2.43 -6.46
N PHE A 32 10.35 -2.28 -6.95
CA PHE A 32 11.45 -1.57 -6.29
C PHE A 32 12.15 -0.62 -7.28
N PRO A 33 11.49 0.47 -7.71
CA PRO A 33 12.04 1.39 -8.72
C PRO A 33 13.29 2.15 -8.22
N ASP A 34 13.47 2.24 -6.93
CA ASP A 34 14.59 2.90 -6.23
C ASP A 34 15.77 1.96 -5.96
N ALA A 35 15.65 0.67 -6.31
CA ALA A 35 16.68 -0.31 -6.04
C ALA A 35 17.54 -0.60 -7.29
N THR A 36 18.84 -0.77 -7.06
CA THR A 36 19.78 -1.24 -8.07
C THR A 36 19.86 -2.76 -8.04
N LEU A 37 19.65 -3.41 -9.19
CA LEU A 37 19.71 -4.86 -9.37
C LEU A 37 20.98 -5.26 -10.12
N THR A 38 21.76 -6.14 -9.51
CA THR A 38 22.90 -6.86 -10.14
C THR A 38 22.53 -8.32 -10.32
N ILE A 39 22.72 -8.86 -11.51
CA ILE A 39 22.45 -10.27 -11.83
C ILE A 39 23.77 -10.91 -12.24
N GLY A 40 24.18 -11.97 -11.51
CA GLY A 40 25.36 -12.77 -11.76
C GLY A 40 25.01 -14.20 -12.17
N GLY A 41 25.91 -14.86 -12.90
CA GLY A 41 25.78 -16.27 -13.23
C GLY A 41 26.02 -17.19 -12.01
N PRO A 42 25.88 -18.54 -12.19
CA PRO A 42 26.01 -19.52 -11.10
C PRO A 42 27.35 -19.47 -10.35
N GLU A 43 28.43 -19.06 -11.02
CA GLU A 43 29.77 -18.93 -10.40
C GLU A 43 29.85 -17.74 -9.43
N ALA A 44 29.11 -16.66 -9.68
CA ALA A 44 29.06 -15.50 -8.80
C ALA A 44 28.49 -15.84 -7.41
N ALA A 45 27.61 -16.84 -7.33
CA ALA A 45 27.05 -17.33 -6.06
C ALA A 45 28.09 -17.94 -5.11
N ARG A 46 29.24 -18.40 -5.64
CA ARG A 46 30.31 -19.03 -4.87
C ARG A 46 31.33 -18.02 -4.32
N LEU A 47 31.42 -16.82 -4.89
CA LEU A 47 32.51 -15.89 -4.63
C LEU A 47 32.15 -14.70 -3.72
N GLN A 48 30.88 -14.41 -3.47
CA GLN A 48 30.47 -13.21 -2.70
C GLN A 48 29.48 -13.55 -1.59
N ARG A 49 29.96 -14.01 -0.46
CA ARG A 49 29.23 -13.86 0.83
C ARG A 49 29.54 -12.49 1.42
N ALA A 50 29.09 -11.43 0.79
CA ALA A 50 29.01 -10.16 1.49
C ALA A 50 27.92 -10.26 2.59
N PRO A 51 28.16 -9.73 3.80
CA PRO A 51 27.14 -9.75 4.84
C PRO A 51 25.91 -9.02 4.34
N ALA A 52 24.76 -9.70 4.35
CA ALA A 52 23.48 -9.10 4.00
C ALA A 52 23.14 -7.99 5.00
N GLY A 53 23.35 -6.74 4.61
CA GLY A 53 22.95 -5.57 5.39
C GLY A 53 21.45 -5.28 5.25
N PRO A 54 20.91 -4.36 6.05
CA PRO A 54 19.49 -3.98 5.95
C PRO A 54 19.14 -3.37 4.58
N GLN A 55 20.07 -2.76 3.88
CA GLN A 55 19.93 -2.12 2.56
C GLN A 55 20.26 -3.07 1.38
N HIS A 56 20.52 -4.34 1.67
CA HIS A 56 21.01 -5.30 0.71
C HIS A 56 20.28 -6.64 0.85
N VAL A 57 19.75 -7.16 -0.26
CA VAL A 57 19.07 -8.46 -0.32
C VAL A 57 19.66 -9.29 -1.44
N GLN A 58 20.06 -10.51 -1.13
CA GLN A 58 20.49 -11.52 -2.08
C GLN A 58 19.41 -12.58 -2.22
N PHE A 59 19.15 -13.02 -3.44
CA PHE A 59 18.19 -14.08 -3.73
C PHE A 59 18.58 -14.86 -4.99
N ALA A 60 18.16 -16.12 -5.04
CA ALA A 60 18.34 -16.97 -6.22
C ALA A 60 17.05 -17.02 -7.05
N CYS A 61 17.17 -16.97 -8.37
CA CYS A 61 16.04 -17.04 -9.30
C CYS A 61 16.41 -17.94 -10.49
N ALA A 62 15.87 -19.16 -10.55
CA ALA A 62 16.09 -20.15 -11.61
C ALA A 62 17.58 -20.27 -12.04
N GLY A 63 18.48 -20.42 -11.06
CA GLY A 63 19.91 -20.57 -11.30
C GLY A 63 20.69 -19.25 -11.44
N LEU A 64 20.03 -18.10 -11.48
CA LEU A 64 20.69 -16.79 -11.41
C LEU A 64 20.90 -16.37 -9.96
N HIS A 65 22.02 -15.74 -9.67
CA HIS A 65 22.27 -15.05 -8.42
C HIS A 65 21.94 -13.58 -8.58
N CYS A 66 21.00 -13.08 -7.78
CA CYS A 66 20.53 -11.72 -7.84
C CYS A 66 20.86 -10.97 -6.55
N GLU A 67 21.31 -9.74 -6.69
CA GLU A 67 21.61 -8.83 -5.62
C GLU A 67 20.87 -7.51 -5.82
N CYS A 68 20.07 -7.13 -4.83
CA CYS A 68 19.29 -5.91 -4.84
C CYS A 68 19.78 -4.97 -3.75
N ARG A 69 20.10 -3.71 -4.08
CA ARG A 69 20.62 -2.68 -3.17
C ARG A 69 19.85 -1.38 -3.31
N ARG A 70 19.67 -0.66 -2.20
CA ARG A 70 19.12 0.69 -2.18
C ARG A 70 19.62 1.48 -0.97
N ASP A 71 19.36 2.78 -0.93
CA ASP A 71 19.87 3.69 0.10
C ASP A 71 19.22 3.54 1.47
N HIS A 72 18.01 2.97 1.54
CA HIS A 72 17.28 2.75 2.78
C HIS A 72 17.01 1.26 3.03
N PRO A 73 16.78 0.84 4.30
CA PRO A 73 16.58 -0.56 4.65
C PRO A 73 15.38 -1.19 3.93
N PHE A 74 15.53 -2.44 3.50
CA PHE A 74 14.37 -3.26 3.09
C PHE A 74 13.59 -3.71 4.31
N SER A 75 12.29 -3.51 4.29
CA SER A 75 11.38 -4.04 5.28
C SER A 75 11.33 -5.57 5.23
N ARG A 76 10.76 -6.21 6.25
CA ARG A 76 10.55 -7.65 6.24
C ARG A 76 9.58 -8.07 5.11
N GLY A 77 8.54 -7.29 4.89
CA GLY A 77 7.58 -7.51 3.80
C GLY A 77 8.23 -7.42 2.42
N GLU A 78 9.05 -6.40 2.20
CA GLU A 78 9.78 -6.21 0.94
C GLU A 78 10.79 -7.31 0.65
N ARG A 79 11.50 -7.81 1.67
CA ARG A 79 12.38 -8.99 1.52
C ARG A 79 11.59 -10.22 1.09
N ARG A 80 10.44 -10.47 1.73
CA ARG A 80 9.54 -11.56 1.34
C ARG A 80 9.03 -11.38 -0.09
N LEU A 81 8.70 -10.15 -0.50
CA LEU A 81 8.25 -9.86 -1.86
C LEU A 81 9.34 -10.16 -2.90
N LEU A 82 10.62 -9.82 -2.65
CA LEU A 82 11.73 -10.19 -3.52
C LEU A 82 11.86 -11.71 -3.69
N HIS A 83 11.68 -12.47 -2.62
CA HIS A 83 11.68 -13.94 -2.70
C HIS A 83 10.46 -14.47 -3.47
N THR A 84 9.29 -13.84 -3.33
CA THR A 84 8.10 -14.20 -4.11
C THR A 84 8.31 -13.90 -5.60
N VAL A 85 8.90 -12.76 -5.95
CA VAL A 85 9.29 -12.44 -7.34
C VAL A 85 10.18 -13.53 -7.91
N ALA A 86 11.23 -13.92 -7.17
CA ALA A 86 12.16 -14.97 -7.59
C ALA A 86 11.45 -16.33 -7.81
N SER A 87 10.57 -16.71 -6.89
CA SER A 87 9.79 -17.95 -6.98
C SER A 87 8.83 -17.94 -8.17
N ALA A 88 8.08 -16.87 -8.39
CA ALA A 88 7.13 -16.73 -9.49
C ALA A 88 7.84 -16.80 -10.87
N ILE A 89 8.96 -16.10 -11.00
CA ILE A 89 9.75 -16.15 -12.24
C ILE A 89 10.34 -17.54 -12.44
N SER A 90 10.91 -18.16 -11.40
CA SER A 90 11.49 -19.50 -11.49
C SER A 90 10.46 -20.53 -11.97
N ARG A 91 9.25 -20.51 -11.43
CA ARG A 91 8.17 -21.39 -11.89
C ARG A 91 7.81 -21.17 -13.35
N ARG A 92 7.68 -19.93 -13.80
CA ARG A 92 7.38 -19.62 -15.20
C ARG A 92 8.49 -20.07 -16.16
N VAL A 93 9.73 -19.83 -15.81
CA VAL A 93 10.90 -20.25 -16.61
C VAL A 93 10.95 -21.77 -16.68
N LEU A 94 10.79 -22.47 -15.56
CA LEU A 94 10.78 -23.93 -15.53
C LEU A 94 9.61 -24.54 -16.31
N ALA A 95 8.42 -23.96 -16.18
CA ALA A 95 7.25 -24.41 -16.94
C ALA A 95 7.42 -24.20 -18.46
N PHE A 96 8.13 -23.14 -18.87
CA PHE A 96 8.46 -22.92 -20.28
C PHE A 96 9.51 -23.90 -20.79
N LEU A 97 10.53 -24.24 -19.97
CA LEU A 97 11.60 -25.18 -20.35
C LEU A 97 11.16 -26.63 -20.33
N HIS A 98 10.22 -26.98 -19.46
CA HIS A 98 9.71 -28.34 -19.27
C HIS A 98 8.17 -28.35 -19.37
N PRO A 99 7.62 -28.14 -20.58
CA PRO A 99 6.17 -28.23 -20.75
C PRO A 99 5.70 -29.65 -20.41
N SER A 100 4.68 -29.75 -19.55
CA SER A 100 4.10 -31.03 -19.17
C SER A 100 3.53 -31.72 -20.42
N ASN A 101 3.86 -33.01 -20.61
CA ASN A 101 3.41 -33.80 -21.76
C ASN A 101 1.91 -34.15 -21.72
N ASP A 102 1.19 -33.78 -20.68
CA ASP A 102 -0.23 -34.10 -20.48
C ASP A 102 -1.21 -33.11 -21.14
N GLY A 103 -0.70 -32.15 -21.91
CA GLY A 103 -1.52 -31.16 -22.64
C GLY A 103 -2.24 -30.16 -21.72
N SER A 104 -2.00 -30.18 -20.43
CA SER A 104 -2.55 -29.20 -19.51
C SER A 104 -1.93 -27.84 -19.83
N PRO A 105 -2.74 -26.78 -20.04
CA PRO A 105 -2.21 -25.44 -20.25
C PRO A 105 -1.38 -25.07 -19.02
N VAL A 106 -0.13 -24.65 -19.25
CA VAL A 106 0.74 -24.18 -18.18
C VAL A 106 0.10 -22.90 -17.59
N PRO A 107 -0.56 -22.97 -16.43
CA PRO A 107 -1.29 -21.81 -15.87
C PRO A 107 -0.37 -20.59 -15.65
N ALA A 108 0.94 -20.88 -15.51
CA ALA A 108 1.95 -19.90 -15.19
C ALA A 108 2.35 -18.95 -16.36
N VAL A 109 1.92 -19.20 -17.60
CA VAL A 109 2.32 -18.39 -18.75
C VAL A 109 1.28 -17.32 -19.10
N GLY A 110 0.03 -17.49 -18.68
CA GLY A 110 -1.03 -16.49 -18.88
C GLY A 110 -0.97 -15.33 -17.91
N GLY A 111 -1.49 -14.18 -18.32
CA GLY A 111 -1.63 -12.98 -17.48
C GLY A 111 -0.35 -12.19 -17.20
N ILE A 112 -0.48 -11.13 -16.42
CA ILE A 112 0.60 -10.21 -16.09
C ILE A 112 1.43 -10.79 -14.95
N LEU A 113 2.75 -10.84 -15.11
CA LEU A 113 3.67 -11.40 -14.10
C LEU A 113 3.50 -10.75 -12.73
N GLU A 114 3.38 -9.43 -12.72
CA GLU A 114 3.29 -8.64 -11.50
C GLU A 114 2.02 -8.95 -10.70
N ASP A 115 0.89 -9.22 -11.37
CA ASP A 115 -0.36 -9.62 -10.73
C ASP A 115 -0.23 -11.00 -10.08
N TRP A 116 0.46 -11.93 -10.76
CA TRP A 116 0.76 -13.24 -10.20
C TRP A 116 1.68 -13.16 -8.98
N VAL A 117 2.70 -12.31 -9.01
CA VAL A 117 3.58 -12.08 -7.85
C VAL A 117 2.76 -11.57 -6.66
N VAL A 118 1.85 -10.62 -6.89
CA VAL A 118 0.97 -10.11 -5.83
C VAL A 118 0.06 -11.23 -5.31
N ALA A 119 -0.58 -11.99 -6.20
CA ALA A 119 -1.45 -13.09 -5.80
C ALA A 119 -0.70 -14.14 -4.95
N GLU A 120 0.47 -14.57 -5.39
CA GLU A 120 1.30 -15.53 -4.65
C GLU A 120 1.77 -14.98 -3.30
N PHE A 121 2.16 -13.71 -3.24
CA PHE A 121 2.55 -13.06 -2.00
C PHE A 121 1.39 -13.07 -0.99
N LEU A 122 0.19 -12.72 -1.42
CA LEU A 122 -1.00 -12.68 -0.57
C LEU A 122 -1.37 -14.06 -0.05
N LEU A 123 -1.37 -15.06 -0.93
CA LEU A 123 -1.76 -16.42 -0.60
C LEU A 123 -0.70 -17.15 0.25
N SER A 124 0.61 -16.94 0.00
CA SER A 124 1.67 -17.55 0.80
C SER A 124 1.72 -17.04 2.24
N GLY A 125 1.25 -15.81 2.48
CA GLY A 125 1.15 -15.23 3.83
C GLY A 125 0.02 -15.84 4.65
N ALA A 126 -1.07 -16.19 4.00
CA ALA A 126 -2.28 -16.66 4.66
C ALA A 126 -2.34 -18.20 4.84
N PHE A 127 -1.65 -19.00 4.02
CA PHE A 127 -2.00 -20.43 3.87
C PHE A 127 -0.85 -21.44 3.98
N GLY A 128 0.41 -21.03 3.90
CA GLY A 128 1.57 -21.92 4.09
C GLY A 128 1.65 -23.17 3.16
N GLY A 129 0.78 -23.27 2.13
CA GLY A 129 0.66 -24.39 1.22
C GLY A 129 0.90 -24.06 -0.25
N ASP A 130 0.68 -25.03 -1.15
CA ASP A 130 0.73 -24.80 -2.60
C ASP A 130 -0.43 -23.90 -3.02
N THR A 131 -0.10 -22.66 -3.40
CA THR A 131 -1.04 -21.58 -3.66
C THR A 131 -1.36 -21.42 -5.15
N SER A 132 -0.84 -22.30 -6.01
CA SER A 132 -0.90 -22.11 -7.46
C SER A 132 -2.34 -22.14 -8.01
N GLU A 133 -3.21 -23.02 -7.48
CA GLU A 133 -4.60 -23.10 -7.92
C GLU A 133 -5.44 -21.89 -7.50
N ALA A 134 -5.21 -21.36 -6.30
CA ALA A 134 -5.95 -20.19 -5.79
C ALA A 134 -5.48 -18.85 -6.39
N ALA A 135 -4.29 -18.80 -6.98
CA ALA A 135 -3.75 -17.57 -7.58
C ALA A 135 -4.52 -17.17 -8.85
N GLY A 136 -5.01 -18.11 -9.64
CA GLY A 136 -5.78 -17.84 -10.85
C GLY A 136 -7.02 -16.95 -10.61
N PRO A 137 -7.96 -17.35 -9.74
CA PRO A 137 -9.13 -16.56 -9.39
C PRO A 137 -8.79 -15.16 -8.88
N LEU A 138 -7.72 -15.00 -8.09
CA LEU A 138 -7.29 -13.69 -7.62
C LEU A 138 -6.74 -12.82 -8.76
N CYS A 139 -5.98 -13.40 -9.69
CA CYS A 139 -5.54 -12.69 -10.90
C CYS A 139 -6.72 -12.27 -11.79
N ASP A 140 -7.73 -13.14 -11.96
CA ASP A 140 -8.96 -12.80 -12.69
C ASP A 140 -9.66 -11.58 -12.04
N VAL A 141 -9.77 -11.56 -10.70
CA VAL A 141 -10.34 -10.41 -9.97
C VAL A 141 -9.52 -9.14 -10.21
N ILE A 142 -8.21 -9.20 -10.10
CA ILE A 142 -7.32 -8.07 -10.34
C ILE A 142 -7.52 -7.54 -11.78
N GLU A 143 -7.56 -8.42 -12.76
CA GLU A 143 -7.74 -8.05 -14.16
C GLU A 143 -9.10 -7.39 -14.41
N VAL A 144 -10.19 -7.93 -13.86
CA VAL A 144 -11.52 -7.29 -13.92
C VAL A 144 -11.48 -5.88 -13.36
N LEU A 145 -10.90 -5.68 -12.17
CA LEU A 145 -10.81 -4.36 -11.55
C LEU A 145 -9.98 -3.39 -12.40
N ARG A 146 -8.91 -3.85 -13.01
CA ARG A 146 -8.08 -3.04 -13.93
C ARG A 146 -8.84 -2.65 -15.19
N LEU A 147 -9.55 -3.57 -15.82
CA LEU A 147 -10.37 -3.29 -16.99
C LEU A 147 -11.49 -2.30 -16.65
N VAL A 148 -12.17 -2.50 -15.51
CA VAL A 148 -13.21 -1.60 -15.03
C VAL A 148 -12.66 -0.21 -14.71
N SER A 149 -11.42 -0.10 -14.20
CA SER A 149 -10.79 1.21 -13.91
C SER A 149 -10.61 2.10 -15.16
N LEU A 150 -10.57 1.48 -16.34
CA LEU A 150 -10.46 2.17 -17.64
C LEU A 150 -11.83 2.61 -18.19
N THR A 151 -12.92 2.22 -17.53
CA THR A 151 -14.27 2.51 -17.96
C THR A 151 -14.86 3.70 -17.19
N SER A 152 -15.82 4.36 -17.81
CA SER A 152 -16.67 5.36 -17.14
C SER A 152 -18.14 5.00 -17.36
N TYR A 153 -18.96 5.26 -16.36
CA TYR A 153 -20.41 5.15 -16.46
C TYR A 153 -21.02 6.51 -16.15
N GLU A 154 -21.83 7.03 -17.05
CA GLU A 154 -22.46 8.36 -16.94
C GLU A 154 -21.46 9.49 -16.62
N ASN A 155 -20.32 9.51 -17.29
CA ASN A 155 -19.23 10.46 -17.09
C ASN A 155 -18.59 10.43 -15.67
N ARG A 156 -18.84 9.39 -14.88
CA ARG A 156 -18.20 9.17 -13.58
C ARG A 156 -17.25 7.99 -13.68
N LYS A 157 -16.10 8.09 -13.04
CA LYS A 157 -15.22 6.96 -12.87
C LYS A 157 -15.92 5.87 -12.05
N VAL A 158 -15.77 4.67 -12.51
CA VAL A 158 -16.39 3.50 -11.90
C VAL A 158 -15.62 3.09 -10.66
N THR A 159 -16.35 2.77 -9.59
CA THR A 159 -15.83 2.11 -8.40
C THR A 159 -16.48 0.75 -8.25
N THR A 160 -15.78 -0.21 -7.74
CA THR A 160 -16.32 -1.55 -7.43
C THR A 160 -15.42 -2.23 -6.41
N GLY A 161 -15.87 -3.32 -5.81
CA GLY A 161 -15.07 -4.07 -4.84
C GLY A 161 -15.45 -5.54 -4.79
N VAL A 162 -14.51 -6.33 -4.31
CA VAL A 162 -14.62 -7.78 -4.21
C VAL A 162 -14.10 -8.23 -2.86
N LEU A 163 -14.81 -9.16 -2.25
CA LEU A 163 -14.37 -9.95 -1.12
C LEU A 163 -14.19 -11.40 -1.62
N LEU A 164 -12.95 -11.79 -1.90
CA LEU A 164 -12.60 -13.12 -2.35
C LEU A 164 -12.45 -14.04 -1.12
N GLY A 165 -13.28 -15.08 -1.04
CA GLY A 165 -13.11 -16.15 -0.07
C GLY A 165 -11.94 -17.04 -0.46
N ILE A 166 -11.24 -17.58 0.54
CA ILE A 166 -10.12 -18.51 0.31
C ILE A 166 -10.45 -19.90 0.82
N ASP A 167 -11.44 -19.99 1.71
CA ASP A 167 -11.98 -21.25 2.23
C ASP A 167 -13.42 -21.44 1.70
N ALA A 168 -13.74 -22.66 1.22
CA ALA A 168 -15.06 -23.03 0.73
C ALA A 168 -16.19 -22.85 1.77
N ASN A 169 -15.86 -22.70 3.05
CA ASN A 169 -16.81 -22.50 4.13
C ASN A 169 -17.13 -21.02 4.44
N VAL A 170 -16.49 -20.08 3.75
CA VAL A 170 -16.71 -18.64 3.96
C VAL A 170 -17.85 -18.15 3.09
N GLY A 171 -18.86 -17.56 3.69
CA GLY A 171 -19.96 -16.89 2.98
C GLY A 171 -21.34 -17.52 3.12
N ARG A 172 -21.49 -18.62 3.86
CA ARG A 172 -22.78 -19.37 3.93
C ARG A 172 -23.86 -18.78 4.84
N ALA A 173 -23.60 -17.71 5.57
CA ALA A 173 -24.57 -17.25 6.58
C ALA A 173 -25.86 -16.64 5.97
N HIS A 174 -25.84 -16.18 4.72
CA HIS A 174 -27.00 -15.62 4.00
C HIS A 174 -27.08 -16.06 2.52
N GLU A 175 -26.31 -17.06 2.10
CA GLU A 175 -26.35 -17.55 0.71
C GLU A 175 -27.63 -18.37 0.45
N ILE A 176 -28.35 -17.96 -0.58
CA ILE A 176 -29.27 -18.88 -1.26
C ILE A 176 -28.38 -19.96 -1.87
N VAL A 177 -28.42 -21.17 -1.29
CA VAL A 177 -27.68 -22.32 -1.80
C VAL A 177 -28.15 -22.62 -3.20
N ARG A 178 -27.39 -22.20 -4.21
CA ARG A 178 -27.61 -22.52 -5.62
C ARG A 178 -26.55 -23.50 -6.10
N PRO A 179 -26.87 -24.39 -7.03
CA PRO A 179 -25.86 -25.23 -7.67
C PRO A 179 -24.78 -24.36 -8.31
N GLU A 180 -23.51 -24.75 -8.22
CA GLU A 180 -22.37 -23.98 -8.79
C GLU A 180 -22.53 -23.68 -10.28
N THR A 181 -23.25 -24.53 -11.01
CA THR A 181 -23.59 -24.32 -12.44
C THR A 181 -24.47 -23.09 -12.71
N GLN A 182 -25.02 -22.44 -11.67
CA GLN A 182 -25.83 -21.24 -11.78
C GLN A 182 -25.05 -19.96 -11.44
N PHE A 183 -23.80 -20.08 -11.01
CA PHE A 183 -22.97 -18.92 -10.68
C PHE A 183 -22.19 -18.42 -11.89
N VAL A 184 -22.01 -17.12 -11.97
CA VAL A 184 -21.18 -16.48 -13.00
C VAL A 184 -19.74 -16.48 -12.52
N ARG A 185 -18.83 -16.95 -13.37
CA ARG A 185 -17.41 -16.87 -13.10
C ARG A 185 -16.97 -15.41 -13.10
N PHE A 186 -16.26 -14.99 -12.07
CA PHE A 186 -15.68 -13.65 -11.97
C PHE A 186 -14.42 -13.61 -12.84
N SER A 187 -14.59 -13.25 -14.10
CA SER A 187 -13.56 -13.31 -15.14
C SER A 187 -13.57 -11.99 -15.94
N PRO A 188 -12.53 -11.70 -16.73
CA PRO A 188 -12.43 -10.46 -17.51
C PRO A 188 -13.64 -10.15 -18.38
N SER A 189 -14.41 -11.16 -18.80
CA SER A 189 -15.65 -10.96 -19.55
C SER A 189 -16.71 -10.14 -18.79
N LEU A 190 -16.70 -10.20 -17.45
CA LEU A 190 -17.62 -9.39 -16.63
C LEU A 190 -17.37 -7.88 -16.77
N ALA A 191 -16.16 -7.46 -17.07
CA ALA A 191 -15.86 -6.04 -17.28
C ALA A 191 -16.62 -5.43 -18.47
N THR A 192 -17.15 -6.26 -19.38
CA THR A 192 -17.99 -5.82 -20.51
C THR A 192 -19.43 -5.48 -20.05
N ILE A 193 -19.87 -5.91 -18.88
CA ILE A 193 -21.20 -5.68 -18.34
C ILE A 193 -21.24 -4.30 -17.69
N LYS A 194 -21.80 -3.32 -18.41
CA LYS A 194 -21.86 -1.91 -17.97
C LYS A 194 -22.54 -1.71 -16.62
N SER A 195 -23.45 -2.59 -16.21
CA SER A 195 -24.16 -2.51 -14.94
C SER A 195 -23.41 -3.13 -13.76
N LEU A 196 -22.33 -3.88 -13.99
CA LEU A 196 -21.55 -4.52 -12.90
C LEU A 196 -21.16 -3.53 -11.78
N PRO A 197 -20.66 -2.33 -12.09
CA PRO A 197 -20.32 -1.35 -11.07
C PRO A 197 -21.51 -0.82 -10.28
N GLY A 198 -22.70 -0.84 -10.87
CA GLY A 198 -23.93 -0.42 -10.19
C GLY A 198 -24.40 -1.41 -9.11
N TRP A 199 -23.93 -2.67 -9.17
CA TRP A 199 -24.25 -3.69 -8.17
C TRP A 199 -23.36 -3.63 -6.95
N CYS A 200 -22.09 -3.23 -7.15
CA CYS A 200 -21.06 -3.18 -6.09
C CYS A 200 -20.31 -1.88 -6.22
N ASP A 201 -20.52 -0.95 -5.30
CA ASP A 201 -19.83 0.35 -5.31
C ASP A 201 -18.40 0.30 -4.75
N GLY A 202 -18.00 -0.85 -4.20
CA GLY A 202 -16.68 -1.07 -3.65
C GLY A 202 -16.41 -0.40 -2.30
N LEU A 203 -17.35 0.38 -1.77
CA LEU A 203 -17.21 1.03 -0.47
C LEU A 203 -18.24 0.51 0.55
N ARG A 204 -19.48 0.36 0.14
CA ARG A 204 -20.56 -0.17 0.97
C ARG A 204 -20.95 -1.57 0.53
N THR A 205 -21.00 -1.79 -0.77
CA THR A 205 -21.36 -3.07 -1.36
C THR A 205 -20.19 -3.67 -2.13
N VAL A 206 -19.97 -4.96 -1.93
CA VAL A 206 -18.89 -5.73 -2.57
C VAL A 206 -19.44 -7.02 -3.16
N GLY A 207 -18.85 -7.45 -4.26
CA GLY A 207 -19.09 -8.78 -4.80
C GLY A 207 -18.38 -9.84 -3.95
N VAL A 208 -19.10 -10.85 -3.50
CA VAL A 208 -18.51 -12.00 -2.83
C VAL A 208 -18.14 -13.04 -3.87
N VAL A 209 -16.86 -13.38 -3.94
CA VAL A 209 -16.33 -14.35 -4.89
C VAL A 209 -15.82 -15.57 -4.14
N SER A 210 -16.20 -16.77 -4.60
CA SER A 210 -15.75 -18.03 -4.02
C SER A 210 -14.27 -18.31 -4.32
N PRO A 211 -13.61 -19.22 -3.59
CA PRO A 211 -12.24 -19.66 -3.90
C PRO A 211 -12.05 -20.18 -5.32
N ALA A 212 -13.11 -20.75 -5.91
CA ALA A 212 -13.12 -21.24 -7.29
C ALA A 212 -13.35 -20.14 -8.34
N GLY A 213 -13.46 -18.86 -7.91
CA GLY A 213 -13.61 -17.71 -8.81
C GLY A 213 -15.04 -17.43 -9.28
N TYR A 214 -16.07 -17.88 -8.56
CA TYR A 214 -17.46 -17.61 -8.92
C TYR A 214 -18.05 -16.51 -8.04
N LEU A 215 -18.77 -15.56 -8.68
CA LEU A 215 -19.54 -14.53 -7.98
C LEU A 215 -20.76 -15.19 -7.32
N SER A 216 -20.77 -15.24 -6.00
CA SER A 216 -21.81 -15.93 -5.22
C SER A 216 -22.86 -14.97 -4.66
N ALA A 217 -22.47 -13.74 -4.33
CA ALA A 217 -23.38 -12.75 -3.74
C ALA A 217 -22.90 -11.32 -3.97
N VAL A 218 -23.78 -10.37 -3.68
CA VAL A 218 -23.45 -8.97 -3.39
C VAL A 218 -23.78 -8.75 -1.91
N ALA A 219 -22.84 -8.22 -1.16
CA ALA A 219 -22.95 -8.07 0.29
C ALA A 219 -22.63 -6.65 0.75
N ASP A 220 -23.19 -6.23 1.88
CA ASP A 220 -22.77 -5.04 2.60
C ASP A 220 -21.45 -5.34 3.35
N ILE A 221 -20.42 -4.55 3.12
CA ILE A 221 -19.10 -4.76 3.72
C ILE A 221 -19.11 -4.58 5.24
N GLN A 222 -20.00 -3.73 5.77
CA GLN A 222 -20.16 -3.54 7.21
C GLN A 222 -20.73 -4.80 7.88
N GLU A 223 -21.70 -5.47 7.23
CA GLU A 223 -22.21 -6.76 7.70
C GLU A 223 -21.13 -7.84 7.67
N GLN A 224 -20.30 -7.85 6.62
CA GLN A 224 -19.17 -8.78 6.51
C GLN A 224 -18.09 -8.52 7.58
N ALA A 225 -17.97 -7.29 8.06
CA ALA A 225 -17.08 -6.88 9.14
C ALA A 225 -17.72 -7.04 10.54
N ALA A 226 -19.02 -7.35 10.62
CA ALA A 226 -19.74 -7.46 11.89
C ALA A 226 -19.17 -8.60 12.75
N GLY A 227 -18.99 -8.33 14.04
CA GLY A 227 -18.42 -9.31 14.98
C GLY A 227 -16.89 -9.49 14.89
N ALA A 228 -16.23 -8.89 13.90
CA ALA A 228 -14.77 -8.91 13.83
C ALA A 228 -14.14 -8.10 14.97
N ALA A 229 -12.99 -8.57 15.48
CA ALA A 229 -12.22 -7.85 16.49
C ALA A 229 -11.81 -6.45 16.03
N PRO A 230 -11.50 -5.53 16.95
CA PRO A 230 -10.90 -4.25 16.61
C PRO A 230 -9.58 -4.43 15.84
N LEU A 231 -9.32 -3.53 14.88
CA LEU A 231 -8.08 -3.55 14.13
C LEU A 231 -6.88 -3.29 15.04
N ILE A 232 -5.85 -4.13 14.89
CA ILE A 232 -4.56 -3.93 15.55
C ILE A 232 -3.87 -2.69 14.97
N TYR A 233 -3.89 -2.56 13.65
CA TYR A 233 -3.28 -1.47 12.91
C TYR A 233 -4.33 -0.45 12.44
N PRO A 234 -3.98 0.85 12.35
CA PRO A 234 -4.87 1.86 11.79
C PRO A 234 -5.20 1.58 10.32
N SER A 235 -6.40 1.95 9.93
CA SER A 235 -6.86 2.00 8.54
C SER A 235 -7.45 3.38 8.27
N ALA A 236 -7.53 3.79 7.01
CA ALA A 236 -8.39 4.91 6.65
C ALA A 236 -9.85 4.55 6.99
N GLU A 237 -10.60 5.48 7.58
CA GLU A 237 -11.96 5.23 8.09
C GLU A 237 -12.88 4.67 7.01
N ARG A 238 -12.76 5.17 5.76
CA ARG A 238 -13.57 4.68 4.65
C ARG A 238 -13.33 3.22 4.28
N TYR A 239 -12.17 2.64 4.64
CA TYR A 239 -11.79 1.26 4.37
C TYR A 239 -11.68 0.40 5.63
N GLU A 240 -12.08 0.90 6.79
CA GLU A 240 -12.02 0.14 8.04
C GLU A 240 -12.80 -1.17 7.96
N ALA A 241 -13.98 -1.16 7.35
CA ALA A 241 -14.80 -2.35 7.18
C ALA A 241 -14.11 -3.39 6.27
N HIS A 242 -13.42 -2.96 5.20
CA HIS A 242 -12.65 -3.86 4.34
C HIS A 242 -11.52 -4.55 5.11
N ALA A 243 -10.77 -3.77 5.90
CA ALA A 243 -9.73 -4.33 6.75
C ALA A 243 -10.32 -5.32 7.77
N ARG A 244 -11.41 -4.95 8.46
CA ARG A 244 -12.06 -5.82 9.46
C ARG A 244 -12.62 -7.11 8.84
N ALA A 245 -13.19 -7.05 7.63
CA ALA A 245 -13.72 -8.22 6.94
C ALA A 245 -12.64 -9.24 6.53
N THR A 246 -11.36 -8.87 6.60
CA THR A 246 -10.21 -9.73 6.24
C THR A 246 -9.36 -10.15 7.45
N LEU A 247 -9.82 -9.89 8.69
CA LEU A 247 -9.05 -10.20 9.90
C LEU A 247 -8.83 -11.69 10.16
N ASP A 248 -9.70 -12.54 9.67
CA ASP A 248 -9.67 -13.98 9.90
C ASP A 248 -8.77 -14.76 8.91
N ASP A 249 -8.01 -14.04 8.07
CA ASP A 249 -7.13 -14.59 7.02
C ASP A 249 -7.81 -15.51 5.99
N ARG A 250 -9.15 -15.58 6.00
CA ARG A 250 -9.93 -16.42 5.07
C ARG A 250 -10.43 -15.66 3.85
N ARG A 251 -10.16 -14.36 3.81
CA ARG A 251 -10.68 -13.46 2.78
C ARG A 251 -9.62 -12.47 2.35
N ILE A 252 -9.66 -12.13 1.06
CA ILE A 252 -8.91 -11.02 0.47
C ILE A 252 -9.92 -9.99 0.01
N GLY A 253 -9.82 -8.77 0.51
CA GLY A 253 -10.62 -7.64 0.08
C GLY A 253 -9.90 -6.86 -1.02
N LEU A 254 -10.60 -6.54 -2.11
CA LEU A 254 -10.09 -5.65 -3.16
C LEU A 254 -11.10 -4.54 -3.40
N ALA A 255 -10.63 -3.31 -3.48
CA ALA A 255 -11.48 -2.14 -3.75
C ALA A 255 -10.85 -1.29 -4.86
N LEU A 256 -11.63 -1.02 -5.91
CA LEU A 256 -11.29 -0.05 -6.95
C LEU A 256 -11.79 1.33 -6.51
N THR A 257 -10.87 2.28 -6.37
CA THR A 257 -11.15 3.64 -5.92
C THR A 257 -11.59 4.55 -7.07
N PRO A 258 -12.23 5.70 -6.79
CA PRO A 258 -12.56 6.71 -7.81
C PRO A 258 -11.33 7.23 -8.58
N ASN A 259 -10.14 7.10 -8.02
CA ASN A 259 -8.89 7.49 -8.67
C ASN A 259 -8.33 6.43 -9.62
N GLY A 260 -9.01 5.28 -9.74
CA GLY A 260 -8.56 4.15 -10.56
C GLY A 260 -7.48 3.30 -9.88
N GLU A 261 -7.29 3.45 -8.58
CA GLU A 261 -6.38 2.64 -7.79
C GLU A 261 -7.08 1.37 -7.30
N ILE A 262 -6.33 0.27 -7.18
CA ILE A 262 -6.84 -0.94 -6.56
C ILE A 262 -6.16 -1.09 -5.20
N LYS A 263 -6.95 -1.14 -4.13
CA LYS A 263 -6.47 -1.40 -2.78
C LYS A 263 -6.76 -2.84 -2.40
N VAL A 264 -5.77 -3.50 -1.80
CA VAL A 264 -5.86 -4.90 -1.39
C VAL A 264 -5.70 -5.01 0.12
N PHE A 265 -6.64 -5.72 0.75
CA PHE A 265 -6.70 -5.91 2.20
C PHE A 265 -6.57 -7.39 2.53
N THR A 266 -5.70 -7.72 3.48
CA THR A 266 -5.54 -9.05 4.08
C THR A 266 -5.16 -8.92 5.54
N SER A 267 -5.52 -9.89 6.39
CA SER A 267 -5.11 -9.90 7.81
C SER A 267 -5.42 -8.59 8.55
N GLY A 268 -6.48 -7.91 8.17
CA GLY A 268 -6.90 -6.66 8.82
C GLY A 268 -6.11 -5.42 8.43
N VAL A 269 -5.29 -5.48 7.39
CA VAL A 269 -4.50 -4.33 6.91
C VAL A 269 -4.55 -4.17 5.39
N GLN A 270 -4.36 -2.96 4.91
CA GLN A 270 -4.06 -2.75 3.50
C GLN A 270 -2.65 -3.27 3.22
N THR A 271 -2.54 -4.27 2.34
CA THR A 271 -1.27 -4.95 2.05
C THR A 271 -0.63 -4.45 0.75
N PHE A 272 -1.44 -4.22 -0.28
CA PHE A 272 -0.99 -3.66 -1.55
C PHE A 272 -1.88 -2.52 -2.03
N ALA A 273 -1.30 -1.69 -2.87
CA ALA A 273 -2.03 -0.73 -3.70
C ALA A 273 -1.50 -0.79 -5.15
N PHE A 274 -2.40 -0.80 -6.13
CA PHE A 274 -2.06 -0.57 -7.53
C PHE A 274 -2.31 0.90 -7.83
N VAL A 275 -1.24 1.65 -8.06
CA VAL A 275 -1.26 3.10 -8.25
C VAL A 275 -0.38 3.44 -9.45
N ASP A 276 -0.87 4.28 -10.37
CA ASP A 276 -0.14 4.72 -11.57
C ASP A 276 0.46 3.57 -12.38
N GLY A 277 -0.31 2.47 -12.53
CA GLY A 277 0.11 1.31 -13.29
C GLY A 277 1.11 0.39 -12.59
N ARG A 278 1.38 0.58 -11.28
CA ARG A 278 2.35 -0.19 -10.51
C ARG A 278 1.77 -0.71 -9.20
N TRP A 279 2.14 -1.92 -8.87
CA TRP A 279 1.91 -2.49 -7.55
C TRP A 279 2.92 -1.94 -6.53
N ARG A 280 2.40 -1.50 -5.39
CA ARG A 280 3.21 -1.07 -4.25
C ARG A 280 2.80 -1.89 -3.03
N LEU A 281 3.79 -2.46 -2.35
CA LEU A 281 3.59 -3.05 -1.03
C LEU A 281 3.44 -1.91 -0.03
N THR A 282 2.32 -1.84 0.67
CA THR A 282 2.08 -0.77 1.66
C THR A 282 2.88 -0.99 2.94
N ASP A 283 3.02 -2.26 3.36
CA ASP A 283 3.76 -2.66 4.57
C ASP A 283 3.37 -1.85 5.81
N LEU A 284 2.07 -1.60 5.90
CA LEU A 284 1.47 -0.65 6.84
C LEU A 284 1.81 -1.00 8.30
N ALA A 285 1.82 -2.29 8.64
CA ALA A 285 2.13 -2.75 10.00
C ALA A 285 3.55 -2.35 10.45
N GLU A 286 4.56 -2.52 9.59
CA GLU A 286 5.95 -2.17 9.91
C GLU A 286 6.12 -0.65 9.98
N LYS A 287 5.51 0.08 9.03
CA LYS A 287 5.55 1.55 9.00
C LYS A 287 4.86 2.18 10.20
N TYR A 288 3.69 1.66 10.59
CA TYR A 288 3.02 2.09 11.81
C TYR A 288 3.84 1.74 13.06
N GLY A 289 4.41 0.55 13.13
CA GLY A 289 5.31 0.16 14.23
C GLY A 289 6.56 1.04 14.33
N ALA A 290 7.08 1.55 13.20
CA ALA A 290 8.16 2.53 13.22
C ALA A 290 7.72 3.87 13.85
N LEU A 291 6.51 4.32 13.55
CA LEU A 291 5.94 5.53 14.18
C LEU A 291 5.70 5.32 15.68
N GLU A 292 5.17 4.16 16.12
CA GLU A 292 4.95 3.86 17.55
C GLU A 292 6.24 3.84 18.38
N ARG A 293 7.39 3.59 17.76
CA ARG A 293 8.70 3.71 18.44
C ARG A 293 9.14 5.15 18.69
N LEU A 294 8.58 6.12 17.94
CA LEU A 294 8.96 7.53 17.98
C LEU A 294 7.94 8.38 18.72
N VAL A 295 6.69 7.94 18.79
CA VAL A 295 5.56 8.71 19.32
C VAL A 295 4.72 7.78 20.21
N GLU A 296 4.12 8.31 21.27
CA GLU A 296 3.23 7.58 22.15
C GLU A 296 2.10 6.88 21.35
N ARG A 297 1.78 5.65 21.69
CA ARG A 297 0.90 4.76 20.93
C ARG A 297 -0.46 5.36 20.56
N ARG A 298 -1.13 6.04 21.51
CA ARG A 298 -2.44 6.66 21.26
C ARG A 298 -2.32 7.81 20.27
N LEU A 299 -1.28 8.64 20.44
CA LEU A 299 -1.01 9.74 19.55
C LEU A 299 -0.57 9.25 18.16
N ALA A 300 0.29 8.23 18.11
CA ALA A 300 0.70 7.59 16.86
C ALA A 300 -0.52 7.07 16.08
N ARG A 301 -1.43 6.32 16.73
CA ARG A 301 -2.65 5.83 16.09
C ARG A 301 -3.51 6.99 15.58
N ARG A 302 -3.68 8.03 16.39
CA ARG A 302 -4.53 9.18 16.05
C ARG A 302 -4.02 9.91 14.82
N LEU A 303 -2.74 10.29 14.83
CA LEU A 303 -2.11 11.02 13.74
C LEU A 303 -2.00 10.18 12.47
N PHE A 304 -1.69 8.88 12.61
CA PHE A 304 -1.60 7.99 11.46
C PHE A 304 -2.96 7.76 10.79
N THR A 305 -4.05 7.56 11.56
CA THR A 305 -5.41 7.48 11.01
C THR A 305 -5.79 8.77 10.28
N ALA A 306 -5.51 9.94 10.88
CA ALA A 306 -5.78 11.22 10.23
C ALA A 306 -4.97 11.37 8.93
N ALA A 307 -3.70 10.97 8.94
CA ALA A 307 -2.85 11.00 7.74
C ALA A 307 -3.36 10.07 6.63
N LEU A 308 -3.80 8.85 6.97
CA LEU A 308 -4.39 7.93 6.01
C LEU A 308 -5.69 8.49 5.40
N ASN A 309 -6.56 9.10 6.21
CA ASN A 309 -7.80 9.71 5.71
C ASN A 309 -7.51 10.88 4.77
N LEU A 310 -6.54 11.74 5.12
CA LEU A 310 -6.13 12.87 4.28
C LEU A 310 -5.48 12.40 2.97
N ALA A 311 -4.71 11.32 3.01
CA ALA A 311 -4.14 10.69 1.82
C ALA A 311 -5.21 10.17 0.87
N GLU A 312 -6.27 9.54 1.41
CA GLU A 312 -7.43 9.10 0.62
C GLU A 312 -8.18 10.27 -0.04
N ASP A 313 -8.25 11.39 0.67
CA ASP A 313 -8.88 12.62 0.17
C ASP A 313 -7.96 13.43 -0.75
N ARG A 314 -6.74 12.94 -1.03
CA ARG A 314 -5.72 13.65 -1.82
C ARG A 314 -5.43 15.04 -1.28
N HIS A 315 -5.39 15.17 0.03
CA HIS A 315 -5.18 16.44 0.70
C HIS A 315 -3.83 16.47 1.43
N GLY A 316 -2.97 17.44 1.04
CA GLY A 316 -1.66 17.61 1.66
C GLY A 316 -1.76 18.13 3.08
N ALA A 317 -0.97 17.57 4.01
CA ALA A 317 -0.91 17.99 5.40
C ALA A 317 0.46 17.76 6.00
N LEU A 318 0.73 18.44 7.12
CA LEU A 318 1.97 18.28 7.89
C LEU A 318 1.65 18.22 9.39
N PHE A 319 1.92 17.08 10.02
CA PHE A 319 1.85 16.92 11.47
C PHE A 319 3.26 16.91 12.04
N VAL A 320 3.51 17.71 13.06
CA VAL A 320 4.81 17.83 13.73
C VAL A 320 4.62 17.55 15.21
N VAL A 321 5.28 16.52 15.73
CA VAL A 321 5.27 16.18 17.15
C VAL A 321 6.57 16.72 17.76
N LEU A 322 6.47 17.72 18.63
CA LEU A 322 7.60 18.39 19.26
C LEU A 322 7.60 18.24 20.77
N PRO A 323 8.75 18.01 21.40
CA PRO A 323 8.87 18.17 22.86
C PRO A 323 8.55 19.62 23.26
N ARG A 324 8.04 19.79 24.47
CA ARG A 324 7.65 21.10 25.00
C ARG A 324 8.84 22.08 24.99
N GLY A 325 8.60 23.29 24.51
CA GLY A 325 9.60 24.35 24.37
C GLY A 325 10.32 24.34 23.03
N ALA A 326 10.31 23.25 22.27
CA ALA A 326 10.95 23.19 20.97
C ALA A 326 10.17 23.93 19.86
N GLU A 327 8.88 24.18 20.07
CA GLU A 327 8.00 24.90 19.15
C GLU A 327 8.47 26.32 18.88
N THR A 328 9.03 27.01 19.87
CA THR A 328 9.53 28.39 19.74
C THR A 328 10.65 28.53 18.71
N HIS A 329 11.38 27.46 18.43
CA HIS A 329 12.46 27.47 17.44
C HIS A 329 11.97 27.45 16.00
N ILE A 330 10.79 26.88 15.72
CA ILE A 330 10.30 26.67 14.35
C ILE A 330 8.92 27.25 14.07
N VAL A 331 8.16 27.60 15.11
CA VAL A 331 6.84 28.23 14.99
C VAL A 331 6.97 29.72 15.35
N SER A 332 6.26 30.57 14.62
CA SER A 332 6.17 32.00 14.99
C SER A 332 5.23 32.16 16.19
N ASP A 333 5.53 33.11 17.08
CA ASP A 333 4.66 33.39 18.23
C ASP A 333 3.21 33.69 17.82
N SER A 334 3.04 34.32 16.64
CA SER A 334 1.73 34.59 16.06
C SER A 334 0.95 33.35 15.68
N ASP A 335 1.60 32.21 15.40
CA ASP A 335 0.99 30.97 14.99
C ASP A 335 0.75 30.01 16.17
N LEU A 336 1.30 30.31 17.36
CA LEU A 336 1.05 29.55 18.57
C LEU A 336 -0.37 29.76 19.08
N LEU A 337 -1.02 28.67 19.51
CA LEU A 337 -2.34 28.70 20.14
C LEU A 337 -2.19 29.21 21.60
N ALA A 338 -2.37 30.51 21.81
CA ALA A 338 -2.34 31.09 23.12
C ALA A 338 -3.75 31.40 23.63
N VAL A 339 -4.02 31.07 24.90
CA VAL A 339 -5.32 31.30 25.55
C VAL A 339 -5.63 32.79 25.72
N ASP A 340 -4.60 33.64 25.81
CA ASP A 340 -4.74 35.04 26.23
C ASP A 340 -4.82 36.07 25.07
N ARG A 341 -4.89 35.59 23.81
CA ARG A 341 -4.95 36.51 22.65
C ARG A 341 -6.40 36.89 22.32
N THR A 342 -7.02 37.64 23.22
CA THR A 342 -8.34 38.29 23.01
C THR A 342 -8.24 39.73 22.60
N SER A 343 -7.08 40.24 22.17
CA SER A 343 -6.95 41.62 21.69
C SER A 343 -7.58 41.75 20.31
N HIS A 344 -8.86 42.08 20.27
CA HIS A 344 -9.52 42.60 19.09
C HIS A 344 -8.95 44.03 18.79
N GLU A 345 -7.75 44.10 18.27
CA GLU A 345 -7.33 45.28 17.55
C GLU A 345 -8.14 45.34 16.25
N SER A 346 -8.68 46.52 15.96
CA SER A 346 -9.58 46.83 14.85
C SER A 346 -8.94 46.62 13.47
N GLY A 347 -8.82 45.39 13.06
CA GLY A 347 -8.32 44.94 11.75
C GLY A 347 -9.27 43.95 11.05
N ALA A 348 -8.98 43.62 9.80
CA ALA A 348 -9.71 42.53 9.13
C ALA A 348 -9.48 41.21 9.88
N PRO A 349 -10.52 40.36 10.05
CA PRO A 349 -10.38 39.07 10.71
C PRO A 349 -9.26 38.21 10.07
N SER A 350 -8.45 37.61 10.91
CA SER A 350 -7.34 36.73 10.51
C SER A 350 -7.50 35.30 11.06
N LYS A 351 -6.71 34.34 10.59
CA LYS A 351 -6.70 32.98 11.14
C LYS A 351 -6.43 32.95 12.65
N GLN A 352 -5.66 33.92 13.15
CA GLN A 352 -5.29 34.05 14.56
C GLN A 352 -6.51 34.32 15.45
N ASP A 353 -7.51 35.02 14.93
CA ASP A 353 -8.76 35.31 15.66
C ASP A 353 -9.56 34.01 15.93
N LEU A 354 -9.24 32.93 15.23
CA LEU A 354 -9.88 31.63 15.43
C LEU A 354 -9.07 30.68 16.35
N HIS A 355 -7.89 31.09 16.77
CA HIS A 355 -6.99 30.24 17.61
C HIS A 355 -7.63 29.88 18.95
N TYR A 356 -8.48 30.73 19.51
CA TYR A 356 -9.18 30.49 20.77
C TYR A 356 -10.06 29.23 20.71
N LEU A 357 -10.56 28.85 19.52
CA LEU A 357 -11.41 27.67 19.35
C LEU A 357 -10.64 26.36 19.64
N LEU A 358 -9.32 26.40 19.50
CA LEU A 358 -8.45 25.23 19.62
C LEU A 358 -7.39 25.39 20.73
N ALA A 359 -7.31 26.56 21.38
CA ALA A 359 -6.40 26.80 22.48
C ALA A 359 -6.68 25.82 23.63
N GLY A 360 -5.65 25.11 24.08
CA GLY A 360 -5.77 24.06 25.10
C GLY A 360 -6.44 22.77 24.63
N ALA A 361 -6.78 22.64 23.35
CA ALA A 361 -7.33 21.41 22.81
C ALA A 361 -6.27 20.29 22.72
N ASN A 362 -6.74 19.05 22.79
CA ASN A 362 -5.90 17.87 22.66
C ASN A 362 -6.41 16.99 21.51
N VAL A 363 -5.52 16.64 20.57
CA VAL A 363 -5.90 15.82 19.40
C VAL A 363 -6.43 14.44 19.77
N LEU A 364 -6.12 13.92 20.97
CA LEU A 364 -6.61 12.63 21.45
C LEU A 364 -8.11 12.69 21.84
N THR A 365 -8.62 13.86 22.20
CA THR A 365 -10.01 14.07 22.61
C THR A 365 -10.88 14.69 21.50
N LEU A 366 -10.27 15.38 20.54
CA LEU A 366 -11.00 15.92 19.40
C LEU A 366 -11.57 14.79 18.51
N PRO A 367 -12.74 14.96 17.88
CA PRO A 367 -13.19 14.07 16.82
C PRO A 367 -12.16 13.98 15.68
N THR A 368 -12.03 12.82 15.03
CA THR A 368 -11.08 12.64 13.91
C THR A 368 -11.36 13.63 12.77
N SER A 369 -12.63 13.88 12.48
CA SER A 369 -13.05 14.85 11.46
C SER A 369 -12.55 16.28 11.77
N VAL A 370 -12.52 16.66 13.05
CA VAL A 370 -11.98 17.97 13.45
C VAL A 370 -10.46 18.02 13.26
N VAL A 371 -9.75 16.95 13.65
CA VAL A 371 -8.29 16.86 13.42
C VAL A 371 -7.97 16.93 11.93
N GLN A 372 -8.75 16.27 11.07
CA GLN A 372 -8.58 16.34 9.62
C GLN A 372 -8.88 17.75 9.08
N SER A 373 -9.97 18.38 9.54
CA SER A 373 -10.33 19.73 9.10
C SER A 373 -9.24 20.75 9.45
N VAL A 374 -8.68 20.64 10.66
CA VAL A 374 -7.58 21.48 11.12
C VAL A 374 -6.31 21.23 10.30
N ALA A 375 -6.03 19.97 9.96
CA ALA A 375 -4.85 19.60 9.17
C ALA A 375 -4.95 19.98 7.68
N ARG A 376 -6.17 20.32 7.19
CA ARG A 376 -6.38 20.88 5.84
C ARG A 376 -6.05 22.35 5.72
N ILE A 377 -5.91 23.05 6.85
CA ILE A 377 -5.46 24.43 6.84
C ILE A 377 -4.00 24.48 6.37
N ASP A 378 -3.70 25.38 5.44
CA ASP A 378 -2.34 25.50 4.92
C ASP A 378 -1.33 25.81 6.04
N GLY A 379 -0.24 25.05 6.04
CA GLY A 379 0.76 25.07 7.11
C GLY A 379 0.82 23.73 7.87
N ALA A 380 1.41 23.76 9.06
CA ALA A 380 1.60 22.59 9.91
C ALA A 380 0.64 22.58 11.11
N VAL A 381 0.24 21.37 11.50
CA VAL A 381 -0.35 21.07 12.81
C VAL A 381 0.78 20.64 13.73
N VAL A 382 1.03 21.41 14.79
CA VAL A 382 2.08 21.14 15.77
C VAL A 382 1.45 20.67 17.06
N VAL A 383 1.91 19.52 17.57
CA VAL A 383 1.39 18.90 18.78
C VAL A 383 2.52 18.52 19.74
N GLN A 384 2.24 18.50 21.03
CA GLN A 384 3.11 17.89 22.02
C GLN A 384 3.01 16.36 22.01
N PRO A 385 3.99 15.63 22.59
CA PRO A 385 3.89 14.18 22.77
C PRO A 385 2.66 13.74 23.59
N THR A 386 2.10 14.62 24.41
CA THR A 386 0.86 14.42 25.16
C THR A 386 -0.41 14.56 24.33
N GLY A 387 -0.28 14.99 23.05
CA GLY A 387 -1.38 15.30 22.16
C GLY A 387 -1.94 16.71 22.25
N GLU A 388 -1.42 17.57 23.12
CA GLU A 388 -1.81 18.98 23.20
C GLU A 388 -1.47 19.71 21.90
N LEU A 389 -2.43 20.47 21.38
CA LEU A 389 -2.26 21.29 20.18
C LEU A 389 -1.48 22.56 20.54
N LEU A 390 -0.35 22.78 19.86
CA LEU A 390 0.49 23.97 20.02
C LEU A 390 0.27 25.02 18.94
N ALA A 391 0.07 24.57 17.69
CA ALA A 391 -0.16 25.45 16.56
C ALA A 391 -0.95 24.76 15.45
N VAL A 392 -1.66 25.57 14.65
CA VAL A 392 -2.48 25.16 13.52
C VAL A 392 -2.22 26.08 12.34
N GLY A 393 -2.05 25.49 11.15
CA GLY A 393 -1.72 26.27 9.95
C GLY A 393 -0.40 27.06 10.10
N ALA A 394 0.53 26.53 10.89
CA ALA A 394 1.79 27.21 11.18
C ALA A 394 2.75 27.15 10.00
N ILE A 395 3.29 28.31 9.64
CA ILE A 395 4.40 28.40 8.69
C ILE A 395 5.69 28.13 9.45
N LEU A 396 6.32 27.01 9.18
CA LEU A 396 7.53 26.61 9.88
C LEU A 396 8.75 27.41 9.41
N LYS A 397 9.49 27.98 10.37
CA LYS A 397 10.76 28.68 10.10
C LYS A 397 11.81 27.66 9.65
N GLY A 398 12.55 27.97 8.61
CA GLY A 398 13.69 27.16 8.17
C GLY A 398 14.83 27.20 9.19
N ILE A 399 15.33 26.06 9.60
CA ILE A 399 16.54 25.93 10.43
C ILE A 399 17.72 25.64 9.52
N GLY A 400 18.49 26.71 9.17
CA GLY A 400 19.77 26.60 8.47
C GLY A 400 19.75 26.01 7.05
N GLY A 401 20.05 26.85 6.10
CA GLY A 401 20.77 26.68 4.82
C GLY A 401 20.47 25.52 3.85
N ILE A 402 19.43 24.72 3.98
CA ILE A 402 19.10 23.68 3.02
C ILE A 402 18.09 24.24 2.03
N SER A 403 18.57 24.56 0.82
CA SER A 403 17.70 24.93 -0.30
C SER A 403 17.43 23.70 -1.17
N GLY A 404 16.14 23.45 -1.51
CA GLY A 404 15.85 22.72 -2.72
C GLY A 404 15.71 21.19 -2.66
N ILE A 405 15.35 20.58 -1.54
CA ILE A 405 15.01 19.17 -1.49
C ILE A 405 13.49 18.99 -1.61
N GLY A 406 12.95 19.02 -2.83
CA GLY A 406 11.52 18.78 -3.07
C GLY A 406 10.64 20.03 -2.85
N GLY A 407 9.31 19.85 -2.78
CA GLY A 407 8.35 20.94 -2.56
C GLY A 407 8.41 21.53 -1.14
N ALA A 408 7.73 22.66 -0.94
CA ALA A 408 7.73 23.42 0.33
C ALA A 408 7.43 22.56 1.58
N ARG A 409 6.41 21.68 1.52
CA ARG A 409 6.07 20.79 2.65
C ARG A 409 7.18 19.77 2.93
N THR A 410 7.89 19.28 1.92
CA THR A 410 9.01 18.33 2.11
C THR A 410 10.18 19.04 2.80
N THR A 411 10.52 20.24 2.36
CA THR A 411 11.56 21.05 2.97
C THR A 411 11.21 21.36 4.44
N ALA A 412 9.97 21.77 4.70
CA ALA A 412 9.49 22.02 6.06
C ALA A 412 9.55 20.75 6.95
N ALA A 413 9.17 19.58 6.39
CA ALA A 413 9.23 18.29 7.09
C ALA A 413 10.67 17.92 7.48
N VAL A 414 11.62 18.03 6.55
CA VAL A 414 13.05 17.75 6.81
C VAL A 414 13.59 18.68 7.92
N HIS A 415 13.29 19.97 7.86
CA HIS A 415 13.74 20.92 8.87
C HIS A 415 13.14 20.64 10.25
N ALA A 416 11.83 20.49 10.34
CA ALA A 416 11.15 20.23 11.61
C ALA A 416 11.54 18.88 12.23
N SER A 417 11.90 17.90 11.41
CA SER A 417 12.30 16.55 11.88
C SER A 417 13.60 16.52 12.68
N GLN A 418 14.40 17.61 12.69
CA GLN A 418 15.53 17.76 13.60
C GLN A 418 15.12 17.85 15.06
N LEU A 419 13.97 18.48 15.31
CA LEU A 419 13.49 18.77 16.66
C LEU A 419 12.44 17.77 17.13
N GLY A 420 11.80 17.05 16.18
CA GLY A 420 10.73 16.16 16.53
C GLY A 420 10.47 15.06 15.52
N THR A 421 9.28 14.50 15.56
CA THR A 421 8.80 13.50 14.59
C THR A 421 7.79 14.17 13.65
N VAL A 422 7.93 13.96 12.35
CA VAL A 422 7.08 14.62 11.36
C VAL A 422 6.40 13.62 10.45
N ILE A 423 5.07 13.73 10.33
CA ILE A 423 4.27 12.98 9.34
C ILE A 423 3.83 13.97 8.27
N LYS A 424 4.25 13.73 7.03
CA LYS A 424 3.86 14.51 5.85
C LYS A 424 2.87 13.71 5.03
N VAL A 425 1.77 14.34 4.62
CA VAL A 425 0.85 13.84 3.60
C VAL A 425 1.00 14.71 2.36
N SER A 426 1.22 14.10 1.22
CA SER A 426 1.28 14.78 -0.08
C SER A 426 -0.07 14.75 -0.78
N GLU A 427 -0.30 15.68 -1.71
CA GLU A 427 -1.54 15.74 -2.52
C GLU A 427 -1.68 14.56 -3.48
N ASP A 428 -0.59 13.85 -3.77
CA ASP A 428 -0.58 12.58 -4.51
C ASP A 428 -0.95 11.36 -3.64
N GLY A 429 -1.28 11.57 -2.35
CA GLY A 429 -1.69 10.53 -1.42
C GLY A 429 -0.52 9.81 -0.73
N VAL A 430 0.72 10.23 -0.94
CA VAL A 430 1.87 9.61 -0.26
C VAL A 430 1.99 10.14 1.16
N VAL A 431 2.01 9.22 2.14
CA VAL A 431 2.32 9.52 3.54
C VAL A 431 3.79 9.24 3.79
N SER A 432 4.50 10.14 4.46
CA SER A 432 5.93 10.00 4.75
C SER A 432 6.23 10.34 6.20
N LEU A 433 7.12 9.57 6.82
CA LEU A 433 7.61 9.80 8.17
C LEU A 433 9.04 10.35 8.10
N PHE A 434 9.30 11.44 8.81
CA PHE A 434 10.63 12.05 8.91
C PHE A 434 11.09 12.11 10.37
N LYS A 435 12.37 11.82 10.57
CA LYS A 435 13.09 11.98 11.84
C LYS A 435 14.56 12.29 11.55
N ASP A 436 15.17 13.16 12.34
CA ASP A 436 16.60 13.51 12.27
C ASP A 436 17.04 13.89 10.84
N ARG A 437 16.24 14.73 10.14
CA ARG A 437 16.41 15.18 8.75
C ARG A 437 16.29 14.12 7.68
N MET A 438 15.93 12.90 8.03
CA MET A 438 15.82 11.79 7.09
C MET A 438 14.39 11.30 6.97
N ALA A 439 14.04 10.84 5.77
CA ALA A 439 12.84 10.06 5.59
C ALA A 439 13.06 8.66 6.18
N VAL A 440 12.19 8.30 7.13
CA VAL A 440 12.19 6.95 7.73
C VAL A 440 11.51 5.97 6.81
N TRP A 441 10.39 6.37 6.20
CA TRP A 441 9.64 5.61 5.20
C TRP A 441 8.67 6.50 4.40
N HIS A 442 8.23 5.96 3.26
CA HIS A 442 7.12 6.45 2.44
C HIS A 442 6.06 5.33 2.31
N LEU A 443 4.77 5.72 2.35
CA LEU A 443 3.62 4.81 2.22
C LEU A 443 2.82 5.22 0.98
#